data_8bb64f71429332ca4d06c09edcb7b07a
#
_entry.id   8bb64f71429332ca4d06c09edcb7b07a
#
_cell.length_a   1.000
_cell.length_b   1.000
_cell.length_c   1.000
_cell.angle_alpha   90.00
_cell.angle_beta   90.00
_cell.angle_gamma   90.00
#
_symmetry.space_group_name_H-M   'P 1'
#
loop_
_entity.id
_entity.type
_entity.pdbx_description
1 polymer ?
#
loop_
_entity_poly.entity_id
_entity_poly.type
_entity_poly.pdbx_seq_one_letter_code
_entity_poly.pdbx_strand_id
1 'polypeptide(L)'
;MEKDLKIVLVDDNTDYLFTMETFLNRNGFEVKTSDDAEKGLAVIRNERPDLVLLDVMMETLFSGFELCKQMRMDDDLKDIPIIGISGMVDELGIDYKQWPDYEYFKPDDFLDKPVDKQKLLRLIPETVEKVKKLKKRPKWKERMDQQWAEKASHSH
;
A
#
# COMPACT_ATOMS: atom_id res chain seq x y z
N MET A 1 -3.43 -14.48 23.43
CA MET A 1 -2.55 -14.64 22.26
C MET A 1 -2.93 -13.62 21.22
N GLU A 2 -1.95 -12.84 20.79
CA GLU A 2 -2.17 -11.94 19.69
C GLU A 2 -2.39 -12.74 18.42
N LYS A 3 -3.39 -12.34 17.64
CA LYS A 3 -3.64 -12.94 16.34
C LYS A 3 -2.51 -12.59 15.39
N ASP A 4 -1.98 -13.56 14.69
CA ASP A 4 -0.98 -13.30 13.66
C ASP A 4 -1.57 -12.40 12.57
N LEU A 5 -0.85 -11.33 12.22
CA LEU A 5 -1.31 -10.44 11.15
C LEU A 5 -1.16 -11.14 9.81
N LYS A 6 -2.17 -11.00 8.97
CA LYS A 6 -2.15 -11.52 7.61
C LYS A 6 -1.70 -10.41 6.66
N ILE A 7 -0.70 -10.70 5.84
CA ILE A 7 -0.10 -9.75 4.91
C ILE A 7 -0.22 -10.30 3.49
N VAL A 8 -0.63 -9.46 2.55
CA VAL A 8 -0.48 -9.75 1.12
C VAL A 8 0.69 -8.93 0.61
N LEU A 9 1.65 -9.60 -0.03
CA LEU A 9 2.85 -9.00 -0.59
C LEU A 9 2.77 -9.05 -2.12
N VAL A 10 2.85 -7.90 -2.77
CA VAL A 10 2.74 -7.79 -4.23
C VAL A 10 4.02 -7.17 -4.77
N ASP A 11 4.74 -7.93 -5.61
CA ASP A 11 6.00 -7.51 -6.22
C ASP A 11 6.27 -8.40 -7.42
N ASP A 12 6.72 -7.84 -8.54
CA ASP A 12 6.99 -8.63 -9.75
C ASP A 12 8.30 -9.42 -9.72
N ASN A 13 9.15 -9.17 -8.73
CA ASN A 13 10.41 -9.92 -8.54
C ASN A 13 10.13 -11.16 -7.69
N THR A 14 10.09 -12.34 -8.33
CA THR A 14 9.75 -13.59 -7.65
C THR A 14 10.78 -14.02 -6.59
N ASP A 15 12.05 -13.74 -6.82
CA ASP A 15 13.10 -14.02 -5.81
C ASP A 15 12.90 -13.17 -4.57
N TYR A 16 12.56 -11.90 -4.75
CA TYR A 16 12.28 -10.99 -3.65
C TYR A 16 11.03 -11.44 -2.88
N LEU A 17 9.98 -11.85 -3.58
CA LEU A 17 8.77 -12.38 -2.95
C LEU A 17 9.08 -13.56 -2.05
N PHE A 18 9.85 -14.53 -2.56
CA PHE A 18 10.21 -15.71 -1.78
C PHE A 18 11.02 -15.35 -0.53
N THR A 19 12.02 -14.50 -0.69
CA THR A 19 12.89 -14.08 0.42
C THR A 19 12.10 -13.34 1.49
N MET A 20 11.25 -12.42 1.07
CA MET A 20 10.46 -11.60 2.00
C MET A 20 9.36 -12.42 2.67
N GLU A 21 8.70 -13.30 1.93
CA GLU A 21 7.70 -14.21 2.48
C GLU A 21 8.32 -15.09 3.59
N THR A 22 9.47 -15.68 3.30
CA THR A 22 10.19 -16.51 4.26
C THR A 22 10.54 -15.72 5.53
N PHE A 23 11.06 -14.51 5.35
CA PHE A 23 11.43 -13.65 6.47
C PHE A 23 10.21 -13.29 7.34
N LEU A 24 9.11 -12.88 6.72
CA LEU A 24 7.92 -12.47 7.44
C LEU A 24 7.23 -13.64 8.13
N ASN A 25 7.16 -14.79 7.46
CA ASN A 25 6.59 -16.00 8.07
C ASN A 25 7.37 -16.41 9.32
N ARG A 26 8.70 -16.31 9.29
CA ARG A 26 9.56 -16.62 10.45
C ARG A 26 9.34 -15.65 11.61
N ASN A 27 8.83 -14.46 11.33
CA ASN A 27 8.56 -13.45 12.34
C ASN A 27 7.09 -13.39 12.76
N GLY A 28 6.33 -14.44 12.48
CA GLY A 28 4.97 -14.60 13.00
C GLY A 28 3.86 -14.03 12.13
N PHE A 29 4.16 -13.59 10.91
CA PHE A 29 3.13 -13.10 9.99
C PHE A 29 2.66 -14.22 9.06
N GLU A 30 1.38 -14.20 8.71
CA GLU A 30 0.83 -15.06 7.67
C GLU A 30 0.90 -14.31 6.35
N VAL A 31 1.62 -14.83 5.35
CA VAL A 31 1.89 -14.09 4.11
C VAL A 31 1.35 -14.82 2.89
N LYS A 32 0.64 -14.09 2.05
CA LYS A 32 0.26 -14.50 0.71
C LYS A 32 0.93 -13.57 -0.28
N THR A 33 1.34 -14.08 -1.44
CA THR A 33 2.10 -13.29 -2.41
C THR A 33 1.41 -13.24 -3.76
N SER A 34 1.73 -12.21 -4.53
CA SER A 34 1.35 -12.10 -5.93
C SER A 34 2.47 -11.41 -6.71
N ASP A 35 2.70 -11.88 -7.94
CA ASP A 35 3.76 -11.35 -8.78
C ASP A 35 3.29 -10.32 -9.81
N ASP A 36 2.01 -9.98 -9.82
CA ASP A 36 1.50 -8.90 -10.65
C ASP A 36 0.33 -8.17 -9.97
N ALA A 37 0.02 -6.98 -10.48
CA ALA A 37 -0.99 -6.12 -9.86
C ALA A 37 -2.41 -6.66 -10.01
N GLU A 38 -2.76 -7.22 -11.17
CA GLU A 38 -4.10 -7.75 -11.41
C GLU A 38 -4.40 -8.95 -10.52
N LYS A 39 -3.50 -9.92 -10.49
CA LYS A 39 -3.61 -11.07 -9.58
C LYS A 39 -3.56 -10.61 -8.12
N GLY A 40 -2.74 -9.60 -7.84
CA GLY A 40 -2.64 -9.03 -6.50
C GLY A 40 -3.97 -8.52 -5.98
N LEU A 41 -4.72 -7.81 -6.81
CA LEU A 41 -6.05 -7.32 -6.42
C LEU A 41 -6.99 -8.48 -6.09
N ALA A 42 -6.96 -9.55 -6.89
CA ALA A 42 -7.78 -10.73 -6.64
C ALA A 42 -7.41 -11.42 -5.32
N VAL A 43 -6.11 -11.55 -5.04
CA VAL A 43 -5.62 -12.13 -3.78
C VAL A 43 -6.06 -11.26 -2.59
N ILE A 44 -5.93 -9.96 -2.70
CA ILE A 44 -6.35 -9.03 -1.64
C ILE A 44 -7.85 -9.17 -1.36
N ARG A 45 -8.68 -9.23 -2.39
CA ARG A 45 -10.12 -9.42 -2.22
C ARG A 45 -10.47 -10.73 -1.54
N ASN A 46 -9.77 -11.80 -1.94
CA ASN A 46 -10.02 -13.14 -1.38
C ASN A 46 -9.53 -13.26 0.05
N GLU A 47 -8.35 -12.75 0.34
CA GLU A 47 -7.70 -12.91 1.65
C GLU A 47 -8.12 -11.89 2.69
N ARG A 48 -8.53 -10.70 2.28
CA ARG A 48 -8.85 -9.58 3.17
C ARG A 48 -7.79 -9.39 4.26
N PRO A 49 -6.56 -9.06 3.84
CA PRO A 49 -5.43 -9.02 4.77
C PRO A 49 -5.54 -7.85 5.76
N ASP A 50 -4.74 -7.94 6.82
CA ASP A 50 -4.57 -6.86 7.77
C ASP A 50 -3.69 -5.74 7.21
N LEU A 51 -2.84 -6.06 6.22
CA LEU A 51 -1.93 -5.11 5.60
C LEU A 51 -1.49 -5.61 4.23
N VAL A 52 -1.26 -4.69 3.31
CA VAL A 52 -0.67 -4.97 2.00
C VAL A 52 0.69 -4.32 1.92
N LEU A 53 1.72 -5.11 1.57
CA LEU A 53 3.04 -4.61 1.17
C LEU A 53 3.06 -4.59 -0.36
N LEU A 54 3.26 -3.43 -0.93
CA LEU A 54 3.06 -3.21 -2.36
C LEU A 54 4.26 -2.53 -2.98
N ASP A 55 4.91 -3.21 -3.94
CA ASP A 55 5.87 -2.54 -4.81
C ASP A 55 5.10 -1.57 -5.70
N VAL A 56 5.36 -0.27 -5.56
CA VAL A 56 4.61 0.74 -6.29
C VAL A 56 5.01 0.82 -7.76
N MET A 57 6.14 0.24 -8.13
CA MET A 57 6.65 0.24 -9.52
C MET A 57 6.95 -1.18 -10.00
N MET A 58 5.91 -1.91 -10.39
CA MET A 58 6.05 -3.26 -10.93
C MET A 58 6.13 -3.24 -12.46
N GLU A 59 5.43 -4.15 -13.13
CA GLU A 59 5.43 -4.39 -14.58
C GLU A 59 5.50 -3.10 -15.41
N THR A 60 4.86 -2.03 -14.92
CA THR A 60 4.99 -0.68 -15.45
C THR A 60 5.34 0.27 -14.31
N LEU A 61 5.73 1.50 -14.64
CA LEU A 61 6.06 2.51 -13.63
C LEU A 61 4.89 2.85 -12.70
N PHE A 62 3.66 2.52 -13.11
CA PHE A 62 2.46 2.96 -12.41
C PHE A 62 1.57 1.82 -11.91
N SER A 63 1.93 0.56 -12.20
CA SER A 63 1.05 -0.57 -11.88
C SER A 63 0.75 -0.71 -10.39
N GLY A 64 1.74 -0.47 -9.53
CA GLY A 64 1.55 -0.52 -8.08
C GLY A 64 0.64 0.60 -7.58
N PHE A 65 0.80 1.81 -8.09
CA PHE A 65 -0.09 2.93 -7.74
C PHE A 65 -1.50 2.72 -8.26
N GLU A 66 -1.65 2.12 -9.44
CA GLU A 66 -2.97 1.80 -9.97
C GLU A 66 -3.69 0.79 -9.07
N LEU A 67 -2.97 -0.21 -8.56
CA LEU A 67 -3.53 -1.14 -7.59
C LEU A 67 -3.97 -0.43 -6.30
N CYS A 68 -3.13 0.45 -5.80
CA CYS A 68 -3.45 1.25 -4.62
C CYS A 68 -4.73 2.09 -4.86
N LYS A 69 -4.82 2.73 -6.02
CA LYS A 69 -5.99 3.50 -6.41
C LYS A 69 -7.26 2.62 -6.44
N GLN A 70 -7.18 1.45 -7.07
CA GLN A 70 -8.31 0.52 -7.12
C GLN A 70 -8.76 0.09 -5.73
N MET A 71 -7.83 -0.16 -4.82
CA MET A 71 -8.16 -0.48 -3.43
C MET A 71 -8.87 0.68 -2.73
N ARG A 72 -8.36 1.90 -2.90
CA ARG A 72 -8.95 3.08 -2.24
C ARG A 72 -10.34 3.42 -2.77
N MET A 73 -10.63 3.06 -4.02
CA MET A 73 -11.94 3.28 -4.64
C MET A 73 -12.96 2.20 -4.28
N ASP A 74 -12.51 1.08 -3.76
CA ASP A 74 -13.38 -0.05 -3.41
C ASP A 74 -13.81 0.06 -1.95
N ASP A 75 -15.13 0.09 -1.70
CA ASP A 75 -15.67 0.24 -0.35
C ASP A 75 -15.24 -0.89 0.59
N ASP A 76 -15.00 -2.08 0.07
CA ASP A 76 -14.58 -3.24 0.89
C ASP A 76 -13.07 -3.23 1.18
N LEU A 77 -12.26 -2.56 0.37
CA LEU A 77 -10.79 -2.62 0.46
C LEU A 77 -10.16 -1.30 0.88
N LYS A 78 -10.89 -0.21 0.85
CA LYS A 78 -10.34 1.14 1.05
C LYS A 78 -9.67 1.35 2.41
N ASP A 79 -10.09 0.62 3.42
CA ASP A 79 -9.58 0.79 4.79
C ASP A 79 -8.43 -0.16 5.12
N ILE A 80 -7.99 -1.00 4.17
CA ILE A 80 -6.85 -1.89 4.38
C ILE A 80 -5.56 -1.07 4.37
N PRO A 81 -4.72 -1.19 5.42
CA PRO A 81 -3.42 -0.51 5.46
C PRO A 81 -2.51 -0.94 4.31
N ILE A 82 -1.81 0.01 3.72
CA ILE A 82 -0.86 -0.24 2.62
C ILE A 82 0.49 0.39 2.96
N ILE A 83 1.55 -0.41 2.90
CA ILE A 83 2.93 0.08 2.92
C ILE A 83 3.46 -0.06 1.49
N GLY A 84 3.82 1.07 0.87
CA GLY A 84 4.44 1.08 -0.45
C GLY A 84 5.95 0.86 -0.34
N ILE A 85 6.49 0.08 -1.25
CA ILE A 85 7.92 -0.17 -1.35
C ILE A 85 8.40 0.35 -2.70
N SER A 86 9.45 1.18 -2.71
CA SER A 86 9.95 1.79 -3.93
C SER A 86 11.47 1.85 -3.92
N GLY A 87 12.08 1.46 -5.04
CA GLY A 87 13.53 1.50 -5.18
C GLY A 87 14.01 2.28 -6.39
N MET A 88 13.11 2.74 -7.24
CA MET A 88 13.48 3.34 -8.52
C MET A 88 13.27 4.86 -8.58
N VAL A 89 12.68 5.45 -7.57
CA VAL A 89 12.37 6.89 -7.57
C VAL A 89 13.63 7.73 -7.77
N ASP A 90 14.68 7.43 -7.00
CA ASP A 90 15.93 8.19 -7.07
C ASP A 90 16.68 7.94 -8.36
N GLU A 91 16.68 6.70 -8.87
CA GLU A 91 17.39 6.32 -10.09
C GLU A 91 16.79 6.96 -11.35
N LEU A 92 15.46 7.05 -11.39
CA LEU A 92 14.75 7.59 -12.56
C LEU A 92 14.36 9.05 -12.41
N GLY A 93 14.60 9.65 -11.26
CA GLY A 93 14.20 11.03 -11.00
C GLY A 93 12.69 11.24 -11.00
N ILE A 94 11.93 10.18 -10.79
CA ILE A 94 10.46 10.23 -10.79
C ILE A 94 9.96 10.60 -9.39
N ASP A 95 9.23 11.70 -9.32
CA ASP A 95 8.54 12.09 -8.08
C ASP A 95 7.05 11.79 -8.22
N TYR A 96 6.65 10.61 -7.74
CA TYR A 96 5.25 10.17 -7.81
C TYR A 96 4.31 11.02 -6.94
N LYS A 97 4.85 11.83 -6.04
CA LYS A 97 4.04 12.77 -5.25
C LYS A 97 3.40 13.85 -6.12
N GLN A 98 3.94 14.06 -7.33
CA GLN A 98 3.38 15.02 -8.29
C GLN A 98 2.33 14.40 -9.21
N TRP A 99 2.08 13.10 -9.08
CA TRP A 99 1.06 12.45 -9.91
C TRP A 99 -0.33 12.95 -9.53
N PRO A 100 -1.24 13.07 -10.51
CA PRO A 100 -2.62 13.44 -10.21
C PRO A 100 -3.23 12.49 -9.18
N ASP A 101 -3.96 13.07 -8.24
CA ASP A 101 -4.68 12.31 -7.21
C ASP A 101 -3.81 11.54 -6.23
N TYR A 102 -2.48 11.77 -6.20
CA TYR A 102 -1.59 11.09 -5.26
C TYR A 102 -2.10 11.14 -3.82
N GLU A 103 -2.54 12.30 -3.37
CA GLU A 103 -3.01 12.48 -1.99
C GLU A 103 -4.22 11.61 -1.63
N TYR A 104 -5.03 11.24 -2.62
CA TYR A 104 -6.21 10.41 -2.39
C TYR A 104 -5.90 8.92 -2.37
N PHE A 105 -4.89 8.51 -3.13
CA PHE A 105 -4.63 7.10 -3.39
C PHE A 105 -3.29 6.60 -2.86
N LYS A 106 -2.53 7.46 -2.18
CA LYS A 106 -1.21 7.07 -1.69
C LYS A 106 -1.27 5.96 -0.66
N PRO A 107 -0.21 5.15 -0.57
CA PRO A 107 -0.04 4.23 0.56
C PRO A 107 -0.01 4.98 1.90
N ASP A 108 -0.23 4.25 2.98
CA ASP A 108 -0.19 4.83 4.32
C ASP A 108 1.23 5.13 4.79
N ASP A 109 2.17 4.29 4.42
CA ASP A 109 3.59 4.46 4.71
C ASP A 109 4.42 3.96 3.54
N PHE A 110 5.69 4.36 3.49
CA PHE A 110 6.63 3.99 2.45
C PHE A 110 7.93 3.46 3.04
N LEU A 111 8.54 2.53 2.31
CA LEU A 111 9.90 2.07 2.56
C LEU A 111 10.68 2.10 1.26
N ASP A 112 11.95 2.48 1.33
CA ASP A 112 12.85 2.45 0.18
C ASP A 112 13.51 1.07 0.07
N LYS A 113 13.85 0.66 -1.16
CA LYS A 113 14.70 -0.50 -1.40
C LYS A 113 16.18 -0.07 -1.35
N PRO A 114 17.09 -0.87 -0.77
CA PRO A 114 16.82 -2.16 -0.11
C PRO A 114 16.09 -1.96 1.22
N VAL A 115 15.12 -2.83 1.50
CA VAL A 115 14.28 -2.71 2.69
C VAL A 115 15.09 -3.05 3.95
N ASP A 116 15.10 -2.14 4.91
CA ASP A 116 15.61 -2.41 6.25
C ASP A 116 14.60 -3.32 6.96
N LYS A 117 14.98 -4.58 7.17
CA LYS A 117 14.08 -5.60 7.73
C LYS A 117 13.61 -5.27 9.14
N GLN A 118 14.48 -4.69 9.96
CA GLN A 118 14.09 -4.32 11.33
C GLN A 118 13.10 -3.17 11.32
N LYS A 119 13.30 -2.19 10.43
CA LYS A 119 12.36 -1.10 10.24
C LYS A 119 11.00 -1.61 9.76
N LEU A 120 11.01 -2.56 8.82
CA LEU A 120 9.79 -3.19 8.32
C LEU A 120 9.01 -3.87 9.44
N LEU A 121 9.68 -4.66 10.29
CA LEU A 121 9.02 -5.36 11.39
C LEU A 121 8.34 -4.41 12.37
N ARG A 122 8.91 -3.23 12.58
CA ARG A 122 8.29 -2.20 13.44
C ARG A 122 7.16 -1.48 12.73
N LEU A 123 7.34 -1.18 11.45
CA LEU A 123 6.38 -0.39 10.68
C LEU A 123 5.06 -1.12 10.45
N ILE A 124 5.09 -2.45 10.28
CA ILE A 124 3.89 -3.23 10.03
C ILE A 124 2.83 -3.02 11.12
N PRO A 125 3.09 -3.32 12.40
CA PRO A 125 2.07 -3.09 13.42
C PRO A 125 1.75 -1.60 13.61
N GLU A 126 2.72 -0.71 13.47
CA GLU A 126 2.50 0.73 13.58
C GLU A 126 1.52 1.24 12.53
N THR A 127 1.67 0.78 11.28
CA THR A 127 0.79 1.19 10.19
C THR A 127 -0.63 0.63 10.39
N VAL A 128 -0.75 -0.62 10.82
CA VAL A 128 -2.05 -1.22 11.14
C VAL A 128 -2.78 -0.41 12.21
N GLU A 129 -2.09 -0.08 13.31
CA GLU A 129 -2.68 0.71 14.39
C GLU A 129 -3.05 2.12 13.96
N LYS A 130 -2.19 2.77 13.17
CA LYS A 130 -2.45 4.10 12.64
C LYS A 130 -3.74 4.13 11.83
N VAL A 131 -3.94 3.16 10.95
CA VAL A 131 -5.13 3.10 10.10
C VAL A 131 -6.38 2.78 10.92
N LYS A 132 -6.30 1.90 11.90
CA LYS A 132 -7.44 1.61 12.79
C LYS A 132 -7.96 2.86 13.50
N LYS A 133 -7.06 3.78 13.87
CA LYS A 133 -7.43 5.03 14.55
C LYS A 133 -8.09 6.04 13.63
N LEU A 134 -7.95 5.88 12.31
CA LEU A 134 -8.49 6.82 11.33
C LEU A 134 -9.97 6.58 11.05
N LYS A 135 -10.73 5.87 11.74
CA LYS A 135 -12.11 5.53 11.38
C LYS A 135 -12.22 5.17 9.88
N LYS A 136 -13.42 4.84 9.40
CA LYS A 136 -13.58 4.51 7.98
C LYS A 136 -13.16 5.68 7.10
N ARG A 137 -12.33 5.40 6.09
CA ARG A 137 -11.93 6.42 5.12
C ARG A 137 -13.14 6.85 4.31
N PRO A 138 -13.29 8.16 4.04
CA PRO A 138 -14.32 8.61 3.12
C PRO A 138 -14.07 8.06 1.72
N LYS A 139 -15.12 7.92 0.93
CA LYS A 139 -14.99 7.53 -0.47
C LYS A 139 -14.13 8.57 -1.20
N TRP A 140 -13.35 8.12 -2.18
CA TRP A 140 -12.44 9.00 -2.90
C TRP A 140 -13.13 10.23 -3.47
N LYS A 141 -14.35 10.07 -3.98
CA LYS A 141 -15.12 11.19 -4.56
C LYS A 141 -15.46 12.24 -3.51
N GLU A 142 -15.86 11.82 -2.33
CA GLU A 142 -16.16 12.73 -1.23
C GLU A 142 -14.92 13.52 -0.80
N ARG A 143 -13.75 12.86 -0.79
CA ARG A 143 -12.48 13.54 -0.49
C ARG A 143 -12.15 14.59 -1.53
N MET A 144 -12.33 14.28 -2.80
CA MET A 144 -12.08 15.24 -3.87
C MET A 144 -13.00 16.45 -3.76
N ASP A 145 -14.30 16.22 -3.53
CA ASP A 145 -15.29 17.27 -3.37
C ASP A 145 -14.94 18.17 -2.18
N GLN A 146 -14.51 17.60 -1.06
CA GLN A 146 -14.07 18.36 0.12
C GLN A 146 -12.87 19.24 -0.18
N GLN A 147 -11.85 18.69 -0.84
CA GLN A 147 -10.65 19.46 -1.19
C GLN A 147 -10.96 20.59 -2.17
N TRP A 148 -11.84 20.34 -3.12
CA TRP A 148 -12.22 21.38 -4.07
C TRP A 148 -13.01 22.49 -3.37
N ALA A 149 -13.86 22.14 -2.42
CA ALA A 149 -14.57 23.13 -1.62
C ALA A 149 -13.60 23.99 -0.79
N GLU A 150 -12.59 23.38 -0.18
CA GLU A 150 -11.55 24.10 0.57
C GLU A 150 -10.74 25.03 -0.32
N LYS A 151 -10.33 24.56 -1.50
CA LYS A 151 -9.62 25.40 -2.47
C LYS A 151 -10.48 26.56 -2.94
N ALA A 152 -11.75 26.34 -3.18
CA ALA A 152 -12.68 27.41 -3.57
C ALA A 152 -12.83 28.46 -2.47
N SER A 153 -12.85 28.06 -1.19
CA SER A 153 -12.95 28.98 -0.08
C SER A 153 -11.68 29.81 0.17
N HIS A 154 -10.54 29.36 -0.37
CA HIS A 154 -9.24 30.06 -0.22
C HIS A 154 -8.84 30.86 -1.48
N SER A 155 -9.65 30.86 -2.53
CA SER A 155 -9.32 31.49 -3.80
C SER A 155 -9.85 32.93 -3.95
N HIS A 156 -9.91 33.66 -2.87
CA HIS A 156 -10.34 35.07 -2.91
C HIS A 156 -9.16 36.02 -2.73
#